data_850919471f3b10ec23ab1e8995ac4954
#
_entry.id   850919471f3b10ec23ab1e8995ac4954
#
_cell.length_a   1.000
_cell.length_b   1.000
_cell.length_c   1.000
_cell.angle_alpha   90.00
_cell.angle_beta   90.00
_cell.angle_gamma   90.00
#
_symmetry.space_group_name_H-M   'P 1'
#
loop_
_entity.id
_entity.type
_entity.pdbx_description
1 polymer ?
#
loop_
_entity_poly.entity_id
_entity_poly.type
_entity_poly.pdbx_seq_one_letter_code
_entity_poly.pdbx_strand_id
1 'polypeptide(L)'
;MLNVNFNQFKSGYLKKKNQVLFFSINTKGEQEIINLINNLLIEKNSFVFESVEKGKIKGRYTIIGLNPDKIWDVNKNTITINRLGRKTKIKANPLVYINKLIKNFDIKIPNQL
;
A
#
# COMPACT_ATOMS: atom_id res chain seq x y z
N MET A 1 -4.20 19.91 0.92
CA MET A 1 -2.81 20.31 0.55
C MET A 1 -1.94 19.07 0.61
N LEU A 2 -1.02 18.85 -0.33
CA LEU A 2 -0.07 17.75 -0.27
C LEU A 2 0.90 17.94 0.90
N ASN A 3 1.30 16.81 1.54
CA ASN A 3 2.22 16.82 2.69
C ASN A 3 3.66 17.24 2.35
N VAL A 4 4.03 17.24 1.08
CA VAL A 4 5.35 17.68 0.60
C VAL A 4 5.21 18.62 -0.60
N ASN A 5 6.11 19.59 -0.71
CA ASN A 5 6.18 20.42 -1.92
C ASN A 5 6.99 19.73 -3.03
N PHE A 6 6.91 20.26 -4.26
CA PHE A 6 7.57 19.68 -5.42
C PHE A 6 9.10 19.54 -5.25
N ASN A 7 9.76 20.52 -4.65
CA ASN A 7 11.22 20.49 -4.47
C ASN A 7 11.66 19.39 -3.47
N GLN A 8 10.89 19.20 -2.40
CA GLN A 8 11.11 18.12 -1.43
C GLN A 8 10.91 16.75 -2.10
N PHE A 9 9.81 16.60 -2.87
CA PHE A 9 9.56 15.39 -3.62
C PHE A 9 10.69 15.09 -4.61
N LYS A 10 11.07 16.06 -5.44
CA LYS A 10 12.15 15.94 -6.43
C LYS A 10 13.48 15.53 -5.77
N SER A 11 13.83 16.16 -4.65
CA SER A 11 15.06 15.81 -3.91
C SER A 11 15.05 14.37 -3.40
N GLY A 12 13.92 13.89 -2.85
CA GLY A 12 13.76 12.51 -2.42
C GLY A 12 13.83 11.53 -3.59
N TYR A 13 13.16 11.85 -4.72
CA TYR A 13 13.15 11.05 -5.93
C TYR A 13 14.56 10.88 -6.51
N LEU A 14 15.32 11.97 -6.65
CA LEU A 14 16.70 11.92 -7.16
C LEU A 14 17.64 11.11 -6.26
N LYS A 15 17.39 11.10 -4.96
CA LYS A 15 18.12 10.28 -3.97
C LYS A 15 17.61 8.83 -3.90
N LYS A 16 16.66 8.42 -4.76
CA LYS A 16 16.02 7.11 -4.79
C LYS A 16 15.42 6.70 -3.43
N LYS A 17 14.94 7.64 -2.65
CA LYS A 17 14.27 7.39 -1.36
C LYS A 17 12.79 7.10 -1.59
N ASN A 18 12.26 6.11 -0.88
CA ASN A 18 10.82 5.90 -0.81
C ASN A 18 10.16 7.08 -0.11
N GLN A 19 9.01 7.53 -0.61
CA GLN A 19 8.30 8.69 -0.08
C GLN A 19 6.82 8.36 0.06
N VAL A 20 6.20 8.85 1.13
CA VAL A 20 4.75 8.83 1.30
C VAL A 20 4.21 10.21 0.90
N LEU A 21 3.37 10.21 -0.13
CA LEU A 21 2.61 11.38 -0.55
C LEU A 21 1.17 11.20 -0.10
N PHE A 22 0.64 12.14 0.62
CA PHE A 22 -0.75 12.12 1.04
C PHE A 22 -1.37 13.51 1.02
N PHE A 23 -2.68 13.55 0.92
CA PHE A 23 -3.48 14.73 1.21
C PHE A 23 -4.72 14.31 1.98
N SER A 24 -5.26 15.23 2.78
CA SER A 24 -6.45 14.97 3.57
C SER A 24 -7.64 15.70 2.97
N ILE A 25 -8.77 15.03 2.94
CA ILE A 25 -10.07 15.59 2.60
C ILE A 25 -11.06 15.25 3.72
N ASN A 26 -11.96 16.19 4.01
CA ASN A 26 -13.06 15.92 4.93
C ASN A 26 -14.23 15.33 4.14
N THR A 27 -14.83 14.26 4.64
CA THR A 27 -16.03 13.64 4.08
C THR A 27 -17.27 14.10 4.86
N LYS A 28 -18.42 14.17 4.19
CA LYS A 28 -19.67 14.62 4.80
C LYS A 28 -20.44 13.52 5.52
N GLY A 29 -19.96 12.28 5.47
CA GLY A 29 -20.61 11.16 6.15
C GLY A 29 -20.15 9.79 5.67
N GLU A 30 -20.62 8.75 6.34
CA GLU A 30 -20.24 7.37 6.11
C GLU A 30 -20.62 6.86 4.70
N GLN A 31 -21.79 7.29 4.19
CA GLN A 31 -22.26 6.86 2.87
C GLN A 31 -21.33 7.29 1.73
N GLU A 32 -20.75 8.48 1.85
CA GLU A 32 -19.76 8.96 0.87
C GLU A 32 -18.50 8.08 0.85
N ILE A 33 -18.06 7.64 2.02
CA ILE A 33 -16.93 6.72 2.17
C ILE A 33 -17.25 5.35 1.57
N ILE A 34 -18.42 4.78 1.84
CA ILE A 34 -18.87 3.50 1.29
C ILE A 34 -18.93 3.55 -0.24
N ASN A 35 -19.50 4.61 -0.81
CA ASN A 35 -19.56 4.79 -2.26
C ASN A 35 -18.16 4.90 -2.88
N LEU A 36 -17.25 5.62 -2.23
CA LEU A 36 -15.86 5.72 -2.66
C LEU A 36 -15.18 4.35 -2.66
N ILE A 37 -15.32 3.58 -1.58
CA ILE A 37 -14.77 2.23 -1.45
C ILE A 37 -15.28 1.32 -2.57
N ASN A 38 -16.60 1.29 -2.80
CA ASN A 38 -17.21 0.45 -3.82
C ASN A 38 -16.70 0.80 -5.23
N ASN A 39 -16.53 2.07 -5.53
CA ASN A 39 -15.98 2.51 -6.81
C ASN A 39 -14.51 2.16 -6.98
N LEU A 40 -13.71 2.21 -5.92
CA LEU A 40 -12.28 1.91 -5.97
C LEU A 40 -11.98 0.41 -6.03
N LEU A 41 -12.83 -0.44 -5.43
CA LEU A 41 -12.63 -1.90 -5.41
C LEU A 41 -12.89 -2.59 -6.75
N ILE A 42 -13.40 -1.89 -7.76
CA ILE A 42 -13.55 -2.42 -9.12
C ILE A 42 -12.18 -2.72 -9.76
N GLU A 43 -11.14 -2.03 -9.33
CA GLU A 43 -9.79 -2.19 -9.85
C GLU A 43 -9.18 -3.55 -9.48
N LYS A 44 -8.56 -4.18 -10.47
CA LYS A 44 -7.91 -5.49 -10.28
C LYS A 44 -6.75 -5.38 -9.27
N ASN A 45 -6.64 -6.37 -8.38
CA ASN A 45 -5.64 -6.42 -7.30
C ASN A 45 -5.75 -5.26 -6.30
N SER A 46 -6.95 -4.74 -6.10
CA SER A 46 -7.27 -3.84 -4.99
C SER A 46 -7.55 -4.63 -3.71
N PHE A 47 -7.41 -3.99 -2.56
CA PHE A 47 -7.78 -4.56 -1.26
C PHE A 47 -8.35 -3.50 -0.32
N VAL A 48 -9.13 -3.96 0.64
CA VAL A 48 -9.61 -3.16 1.77
C VAL A 48 -9.28 -3.91 3.06
N PHE A 49 -8.69 -3.21 4.01
CA PHE A 49 -8.58 -3.64 5.40
C PHE A 49 -9.38 -2.70 6.29
N GLU A 50 -10.30 -3.26 7.04
CA GLU A 50 -11.06 -2.54 8.06
C GLU A 50 -10.58 -2.96 9.44
N SER A 51 -10.27 -2.00 10.29
CA SER A 51 -10.04 -2.29 11.70
C SER A 51 -11.35 -2.61 12.39
N VAL A 52 -11.40 -3.70 13.14
CA VAL A 52 -12.59 -4.12 13.89
C VAL A 52 -12.25 -4.12 15.37
N GLU A 53 -13.01 -3.37 16.16
CA GLU A 53 -12.85 -3.33 17.60
C GLU A 53 -13.84 -4.31 18.24
N LYS A 54 -13.33 -5.26 19.05
CA LYS A 54 -14.12 -6.29 19.76
C LYS A 54 -15.07 -7.13 18.88
N GLY A 55 -14.75 -7.29 17.60
CA GLY A 55 -15.50 -8.15 16.68
C GLY A 55 -16.89 -7.65 16.24
N LYS A 56 -17.36 -6.53 16.76
CA LYS A 56 -18.73 -6.01 16.50
C LYS A 56 -18.80 -4.53 16.11
N ILE A 57 -17.76 -3.75 16.40
CA ILE A 57 -17.75 -2.31 16.15
C ILE A 57 -16.74 -2.02 15.05
N LYS A 58 -17.12 -1.26 14.03
CA LYS A 58 -16.19 -0.74 13.01
C LYS A 58 -15.05 -0.03 13.73
N GLY A 59 -13.84 -0.43 13.40
CA GLY A 59 -12.67 0.20 13.95
C GLY A 59 -12.45 1.60 13.37
N ARG A 60 -11.41 2.24 13.87
CA ARG A 60 -11.10 3.65 13.57
C ARG A 60 -10.57 3.88 12.15
N TYR A 61 -10.04 2.86 11.52
CA TYR A 61 -9.34 3.00 10.24
C TYR A 61 -9.82 2.00 9.20
N THR A 62 -9.92 2.48 7.97
CA THR A 62 -10.05 1.67 6.76
C THR A 62 -8.86 1.98 5.86
N ILE A 63 -8.13 0.95 5.44
CA ILE A 63 -6.98 1.07 4.55
C ILE A 63 -7.33 0.43 3.22
N ILE A 64 -7.17 1.18 2.13
CA ILE A 64 -7.43 0.70 0.76
C ILE A 64 -6.13 0.76 -0.02
N GLY A 65 -5.79 -0.35 -0.69
CA GLY A 65 -4.68 -0.39 -1.63
C GLY A 65 -5.15 -0.62 -3.05
N LEU A 66 -4.61 0.15 -3.98
CA LEU A 66 -4.96 0.14 -5.39
C LEU A 66 -3.70 0.11 -6.25
N ASN A 67 -3.83 -0.45 -7.47
CA ASN A 67 -2.80 -0.37 -8.52
C ASN A 67 -1.38 -0.73 -8.04
N PRO A 68 -1.15 -1.95 -7.51
CA PRO A 68 0.17 -2.34 -7.07
C PRO A 68 1.14 -2.37 -8.26
N ASP A 69 2.29 -1.75 -8.13
CA ASP A 69 3.38 -1.79 -9.12
C ASP A 69 4.12 -3.12 -9.08
N LYS A 70 4.03 -3.84 -7.97
CA LYS A 70 4.68 -5.12 -7.76
C LYS A 70 3.82 -6.06 -6.91
N ILE A 71 3.69 -7.30 -7.38
CA ILE A 71 2.95 -8.37 -6.69
C ILE A 71 3.90 -9.55 -6.49
N TRP A 72 3.93 -10.09 -5.29
CA TRP A 72 4.61 -11.34 -4.98
C TRP A 72 3.57 -12.42 -4.74
N ASP A 73 3.59 -13.44 -5.58
CA ASP A 73 2.78 -14.65 -5.44
C ASP A 73 3.66 -15.78 -4.93
N VAL A 74 3.30 -16.36 -3.80
CA VAL A 74 4.10 -17.36 -3.10
C VAL A 74 3.38 -18.70 -3.13
N ASN A 75 3.98 -19.68 -3.80
CA ASN A 75 3.52 -21.05 -3.82
C ASN A 75 4.65 -21.99 -3.37
N LYS A 76 4.53 -22.56 -2.17
CA LYS A 76 5.58 -23.34 -1.51
C LYS A 76 6.90 -22.55 -1.49
N ASN A 77 7.95 -23.07 -2.12
CA ASN A 77 9.27 -22.44 -2.21
C ASN A 77 9.47 -21.67 -3.54
N THR A 78 8.41 -21.43 -4.29
CA THR A 78 8.47 -20.65 -5.52
C THR A 78 7.81 -19.30 -5.30
N ILE A 79 8.53 -18.24 -5.58
CA ILE A 79 8.04 -16.86 -5.48
C ILE A 79 7.97 -16.32 -6.90
N THR A 80 6.79 -15.98 -7.36
CA THR A 80 6.56 -15.31 -8.64
C THR A 80 6.46 -13.82 -8.37
N ILE A 81 7.32 -13.04 -8.99
CA ILE A 81 7.33 -11.59 -8.89
C ILE A 81 6.75 -11.04 -10.18
N ASN A 82 5.63 -10.33 -10.06
CA ASN A 82 5.04 -9.59 -11.18
C ASN A 82 5.27 -8.09 -10.96
N ARG A 83 6.04 -7.47 -11.82
CA ARG A 83 6.28 -6.03 -11.82
C ARG A 83 5.81 -5.44 -13.13
N LEU A 84 4.73 -4.65 -13.09
CA LEU A 84 4.15 -3.99 -14.27
C LEU A 84 3.97 -4.96 -15.47
N GLY A 85 3.44 -6.16 -15.18
CA GLY A 85 3.20 -7.19 -16.19
C GLY A 85 4.39 -8.11 -16.49
N ARG A 86 5.59 -7.77 -16.10
CA ARG A 86 6.76 -8.65 -16.26
C ARG A 86 6.86 -9.63 -15.09
N LYS A 87 6.88 -10.93 -15.40
CA LYS A 87 6.93 -12.00 -14.40
C LYS A 87 8.31 -12.63 -14.33
N THR A 88 8.85 -12.77 -13.13
CA THR A 88 10.05 -13.55 -12.82
C THR A 88 9.76 -14.55 -11.72
N LYS A 89 10.41 -15.72 -11.76
CA LYS A 89 10.24 -16.75 -10.73
C LYS A 89 11.58 -17.02 -10.06
N ILE A 90 11.55 -17.15 -8.74
CA ILE A 90 12.69 -17.52 -7.93
C ILE A 90 12.32 -18.68 -7.00
N LYS A 91 13.29 -19.56 -6.70
CA LYS A 91 13.15 -20.59 -5.65
C LYS A 91 13.85 -20.07 -4.40
N ALA A 92 13.12 -19.86 -3.33
CA ALA A 92 13.64 -19.41 -2.05
C ALA A 92 12.71 -19.80 -0.91
N ASN A 93 13.23 -19.81 0.31
CA ASN A 93 12.36 -19.88 1.49
C ASN A 93 11.54 -18.59 1.57
N PRO A 94 10.19 -18.65 1.53
CA PRO A 94 9.35 -17.45 1.46
C PRO A 94 9.51 -16.53 2.67
N LEU A 95 9.60 -17.09 3.87
CA LEU A 95 9.71 -16.30 5.10
C LEU A 95 11.03 -15.52 5.14
N VAL A 96 12.12 -16.15 4.75
CA VAL A 96 13.42 -15.49 4.67
C VAL A 96 13.40 -14.38 3.61
N TYR A 97 12.80 -14.67 2.47
CA TYR A 97 12.70 -13.69 1.38
C TYR A 97 11.86 -12.47 1.76
N ILE A 98 10.65 -12.70 2.34
CA ILE A 98 9.73 -11.62 2.75
C ILE A 98 10.38 -10.78 3.87
N ASN A 99 11.01 -11.42 4.86
CA ASN A 99 11.71 -10.70 5.92
C ASN A 99 12.84 -9.79 5.37
N LYS A 100 13.56 -10.26 4.35
CA LYS A 100 14.58 -9.45 3.68
C LYS A 100 13.94 -8.26 2.94
N LEU A 101 12.81 -8.47 2.26
CA LEU A 101 12.06 -7.39 1.61
C LEU A 101 11.64 -6.32 2.60
N ILE A 102 11.02 -6.71 3.73
CA ILE A 102 10.55 -5.79 4.77
C ILE A 102 11.71 -5.00 5.36
N LYS A 103 12.82 -5.67 5.69
CA LYS A 103 14.01 -4.99 6.24
C LYS A 103 14.66 -4.01 5.27
N ASN A 104 14.58 -4.27 3.97
CA ASN A 104 15.14 -3.40 2.94
C ASN A 104 14.17 -2.30 2.48
N PHE A 105 12.92 -2.35 2.95
CA PHE A 105 11.90 -1.36 2.63
C PHE A 105 12.00 -0.18 3.59
N ASP A 106 12.93 0.72 3.29
CA ASP A 106 13.12 1.95 4.06
C ASP A 106 12.10 3.00 3.63
N ILE A 107 11.12 3.28 4.49
CA ILE A 107 10.14 4.32 4.31
C ILE A 107 9.96 5.12 5.60
N LYS A 108 10.04 6.44 5.49
CA LYS A 108 9.74 7.32 6.61
C LYS A 108 8.26 7.67 6.59
N ILE A 109 7.53 7.22 7.60
CA ILE A 109 6.11 7.57 7.78
C ILE A 109 6.04 9.00 8.31
N PRO A 110 5.25 9.89 7.68
CA PRO A 110 5.03 11.23 8.20
C PRO A 110 4.31 11.22 9.56
N ASN A 111 4.67 12.14 10.44
CA ASN A 111 4.10 12.23 11.80
C ASN A 111 2.58 12.52 11.80
N GLN A 112 2.03 12.96 10.67
CA GLN A 112 0.60 13.27 10.52
C GLN A 112 -0.25 12.05 10.17
N LEU A 113 0.35 10.89 9.88
CA LEU A 113 -0.28 9.58 9.71
C LEU A 113 -0.10 8.77 11.00
#